data_9ddcac13571e759c1106065d4eb5b401
#
_entry.id   9ddcac13571e759c1106065d4eb5b401
#
_cell.length_a   1.000
_cell.length_b   1.000
_cell.length_c   1.000
_cell.angle_alpha   90.00
_cell.angle_beta   90.00
_cell.angle_gamma   90.00
#
_symmetry.space_group_name_H-M   'P 1'
#
loop_
_entity.id
_entity.type
_entity.pdbx_description
1 polymer ?
#
loop_
_entity_poly.entity_id
_entity_poly.type
_entity_poly.pdbx_seq_one_letter_code
_entity_poly.pdbx_strand_id
1 'polypeptide(L)'
;GSRWFAAHPAPVPLAGIRANLNLDTVGRLGSGPVRIIATGTASEWPHVFRGVGFTTGIAIQNIEGAGQSSDQQAFIERGIPGVQLFAGASLDYHKPTDTPDKIDAAGMVKVATVAKEAIEYLAARPEPLNATISAAAAAPAQPPPGTPRERRASLGIVPDFAYTARGVRADSIVPGSPAAHAALQAGDVLLTVAGQPVDDMQAYSNVLK
;
A
#
# COMPACT_ATOMS: atom_id res chain seq x y z
N GLY A 1 1.23 -16.41 -3.30
CA GLY A 1 0.51 -15.16 -3.05
C GLY A 1 -0.13 -14.61 -4.31
N SER A 2 -0.45 -13.32 -4.30
CA SER A 2 -1.28 -12.62 -5.28
C SER A 2 -0.79 -12.69 -6.72
N ARG A 3 0.53 -12.61 -6.95
CA ARG A 3 1.10 -12.78 -8.31
C ARG A 3 0.87 -14.19 -8.87
N TRP A 4 0.94 -15.21 -8.03
CA TRP A 4 0.63 -16.58 -8.45
C TRP A 4 -0.85 -16.71 -8.81
N PHE A 5 -1.75 -16.22 -7.95
CA PHE A 5 -3.19 -16.21 -8.21
C PHE A 5 -3.51 -15.47 -9.51
N ALA A 6 -2.97 -14.28 -9.70
CA ALA A 6 -3.19 -13.49 -10.89
C ALA A 6 -2.62 -14.13 -12.18
N ALA A 7 -1.65 -15.07 -12.06
CA ALA A 7 -1.15 -15.90 -13.16
C ALA A 7 -1.98 -17.17 -13.39
N HIS A 8 -2.69 -17.67 -12.36
CA HIS A 8 -3.45 -18.92 -12.37
C HIS A 8 -4.83 -18.68 -11.74
N PRO A 9 -5.64 -17.77 -12.30
CA PRO A 9 -6.91 -17.40 -11.68
C PRO A 9 -7.91 -18.56 -11.79
N ALA A 10 -8.47 -18.95 -10.65
CA ALA A 10 -9.51 -19.96 -10.56
C ALA A 10 -10.36 -19.70 -9.30
N PRO A 11 -11.67 -19.92 -9.33
CA PRO A 11 -12.48 -20.40 -10.46
C PRO A 11 -12.87 -19.31 -11.48
N VAL A 12 -12.59 -18.03 -11.18
CA VAL A 12 -12.95 -16.90 -12.05
C VAL A 12 -11.77 -16.56 -12.95
N PRO A 13 -11.92 -16.53 -14.27
CA PRO A 13 -10.84 -16.13 -15.18
C PRO A 13 -10.44 -14.66 -14.92
N LEU A 14 -9.20 -14.32 -15.22
CA LEU A 14 -8.66 -12.97 -14.97
C LEU A 14 -9.53 -11.86 -15.60
N ALA A 15 -10.05 -12.10 -16.80
CA ALA A 15 -10.95 -11.17 -17.48
C ALA A 15 -12.29 -10.94 -16.76
N GLY A 16 -12.66 -11.82 -15.83
CA GLY A 16 -13.84 -11.65 -14.97
C GLY A 16 -13.57 -10.84 -13.72
N ILE A 17 -12.32 -10.53 -13.41
CA ILE A 17 -11.95 -9.71 -12.25
C ILE A 17 -12.02 -8.23 -12.65
N ARG A 18 -12.98 -7.50 -12.08
CA ARG A 18 -13.25 -6.10 -12.44
C ARG A 18 -12.41 -5.09 -11.65
N ALA A 19 -12.04 -5.45 -10.42
CA ALA A 19 -11.28 -4.60 -9.51
C ALA A 19 -10.63 -5.44 -8.41
N ASN A 20 -9.63 -4.86 -7.74
CA ASN A 20 -9.03 -5.42 -6.53
C ASN A 20 -9.09 -4.38 -5.40
N LEU A 21 -9.59 -4.80 -4.25
CA LEU A 21 -9.48 -4.05 -2.99
C LEU A 21 -8.58 -4.85 -2.04
N ASN A 22 -7.42 -4.32 -1.77
CA ASN A 22 -6.47 -4.88 -0.82
C ASN A 22 -6.60 -4.19 0.54
N LEU A 23 -6.64 -4.96 1.61
CA LEU A 23 -6.64 -4.46 2.98
C LEU A 23 -5.32 -4.88 3.63
N ASP A 24 -4.44 -3.93 3.86
CA ASP A 24 -3.12 -4.18 4.44
C ASP A 24 -2.77 -3.11 5.46
N THR A 25 -2.22 -3.53 6.60
CA THR A 25 -1.87 -2.65 7.71
C THR A 25 -3.06 -1.81 8.20
N VAL A 26 -4.18 -2.49 8.50
CA VAL A 26 -5.47 -1.84 8.85
C VAL A 26 -5.74 -1.77 10.35
N GLY A 27 -4.87 -2.32 11.18
CA GLY A 27 -5.08 -2.47 12.63
C GLY A 27 -4.68 -1.26 13.49
N ARG A 28 -4.26 -0.14 12.91
CA ARG A 28 -3.67 0.99 13.65
C ARG A 28 -4.20 2.35 13.16
N LEU A 29 -5.52 2.47 12.92
CA LEU A 29 -6.11 3.69 12.35
C LEU A 29 -6.03 4.90 13.31
N GLY A 30 -6.28 4.69 14.60
CA GLY A 30 -6.34 5.77 15.57
C GLY A 30 -7.35 6.86 15.18
N SER A 31 -6.91 8.12 15.24
CA SER A 31 -7.71 9.28 14.84
C SER A 31 -7.49 9.71 13.38
N GLY A 32 -6.63 9.00 12.64
CA GLY A 32 -6.32 9.33 11.25
C GLY A 32 -7.40 8.94 10.24
N PRO A 33 -7.30 9.41 9.00
CA PRO A 33 -8.17 8.99 7.91
C PRO A 33 -7.81 7.58 7.43
N VAL A 34 -8.78 6.87 6.86
CA VAL A 34 -8.52 5.69 6.05
C VAL A 34 -7.86 6.14 4.74
N ARG A 35 -6.63 5.72 4.51
CA ARG A 35 -5.87 6.06 3.29
C ARG A 35 -6.19 5.05 2.21
N ILE A 36 -6.56 5.54 1.03
CA ILE A 36 -6.81 4.71 -0.15
C ILE A 36 -5.68 4.95 -1.14
N ILE A 37 -4.77 4.01 -1.23
CA ILE A 37 -3.57 4.11 -2.07
C ILE A 37 -3.88 3.54 -3.46
N ALA A 38 -3.28 4.10 -4.49
CA ALA A 38 -3.43 3.75 -5.90
C ALA A 38 -4.82 4.12 -6.50
N THR A 39 -5.45 5.17 -6.00
CA THR A 39 -6.72 5.65 -6.58
C THR A 39 -6.56 6.17 -8.02
N GLY A 40 -5.34 6.43 -8.49
CA GLY A 40 -5.05 6.75 -9.88
C GLY A 40 -5.20 5.57 -10.86
N THR A 41 -5.54 4.35 -10.41
CA THR A 41 -5.67 3.18 -11.29
C THR A 41 -7.00 3.08 -12.03
N ALA A 42 -8.02 3.85 -11.62
CA ALA A 42 -9.24 4.08 -12.38
C ALA A 42 -9.81 5.46 -12.04
N SER A 43 -10.49 6.08 -13.02
CA SER A 43 -11.03 7.43 -12.87
C SER A 43 -12.14 7.54 -11.82
N GLU A 44 -12.81 6.45 -11.49
CA GLU A 44 -13.92 6.44 -10.54
C GLU A 44 -13.47 6.33 -9.08
N TRP A 45 -12.29 5.82 -8.77
CA TRP A 45 -11.88 5.60 -7.39
C TRP A 45 -12.01 6.83 -6.48
N PRO A 46 -11.53 8.02 -6.90
CA PRO A 46 -11.67 9.22 -6.06
C PRO A 46 -13.13 9.57 -5.77
N HIS A 47 -14.03 9.31 -6.72
CA HIS A 47 -15.47 9.58 -6.56
C HIS A 47 -16.15 8.56 -5.65
N VAL A 48 -15.82 7.27 -5.82
CA VAL A 48 -16.32 6.17 -4.98
C VAL A 48 -15.99 6.46 -3.53
N PHE A 49 -14.72 6.67 -3.21
CA PHE A 49 -14.29 6.85 -1.82
C PHE A 49 -14.69 8.20 -1.23
N ARG A 50 -14.87 9.24 -2.02
CA ARG A 50 -15.51 10.47 -1.56
C ARG A 50 -16.98 10.23 -1.18
N GLY A 51 -17.70 9.47 -1.99
CA GLY A 51 -19.09 9.07 -1.70
C GLY A 51 -19.18 8.25 -0.42
N VAL A 52 -18.32 7.24 -0.28
CA VAL A 52 -18.23 6.41 0.94
C VAL A 52 -17.92 7.25 2.18
N GLY A 53 -16.97 8.18 2.09
CA GLY A 53 -16.64 9.08 3.19
C GLY A 53 -17.85 9.96 3.58
N PHE A 54 -18.60 10.45 2.60
CA PHE A 54 -19.79 11.26 2.84
C PHE A 54 -20.91 10.46 3.52
N THR A 55 -21.20 9.24 3.03
CA THR A 55 -22.30 8.40 3.55
C THR A 55 -22.00 7.82 4.92
N THR A 56 -20.75 7.49 5.20
CA THR A 56 -20.33 6.85 6.46
C THR A 56 -19.86 7.84 7.53
N GLY A 57 -19.53 9.08 7.16
CA GLY A 57 -18.88 10.04 8.03
C GLY A 57 -17.43 9.69 8.39
N ILE A 58 -16.84 8.67 7.75
CA ILE A 58 -15.47 8.26 7.99
C ILE A 58 -14.51 9.12 7.16
N ALA A 59 -13.51 9.69 7.81
CA ALA A 59 -12.49 10.45 7.11
C ALA A 59 -11.69 9.55 6.17
N ILE A 60 -11.61 9.93 4.90
CA ILE A 60 -10.90 9.18 3.84
C ILE A 60 -9.92 10.10 3.14
N GLN A 61 -8.73 9.59 2.86
CA GLN A 61 -7.69 10.26 2.08
C GLN A 61 -7.38 9.45 0.83
N ASN A 62 -7.68 9.99 -0.35
CA ASN A 62 -7.31 9.41 -1.63
C ASN A 62 -5.85 9.75 -1.96
N ILE A 63 -5.09 8.76 -2.42
CA ILE A 63 -3.69 8.85 -2.84
C ILE A 63 -3.58 8.22 -4.23
N GLU A 64 -3.32 9.06 -5.25
CA GLU A 64 -3.35 8.62 -6.65
C GLU A 64 -2.19 7.70 -7.02
N GLY A 65 -1.02 7.92 -6.43
CA GLY A 65 0.17 7.13 -6.72
C GLY A 65 -0.02 5.65 -6.40
N ALA A 66 0.49 4.81 -7.26
CA ALA A 66 0.54 3.37 -7.03
C ALA A 66 1.58 3.09 -5.93
N GLY A 67 1.12 2.78 -4.72
CA GLY A 67 1.98 2.19 -3.71
C GLY A 67 2.47 0.83 -4.22
N GLN A 68 3.76 0.71 -4.49
CA GLN A 68 4.36 -0.49 -5.11
C GLN A 68 4.60 -1.64 -4.12
N SER A 69 3.97 -1.63 -2.95
CA SER A 69 4.46 -2.41 -1.82
C SER A 69 3.52 -3.51 -1.33
N SER A 70 2.34 -3.72 -1.94
CA SER A 70 1.36 -4.68 -1.45
C SER A 70 0.63 -5.45 -2.57
N ASP A 71 -0.34 -6.28 -2.21
CA ASP A 71 -0.93 -7.30 -3.07
C ASP A 71 -1.74 -6.75 -4.25
N GLN A 72 -2.30 -5.52 -4.16
CA GLN A 72 -2.98 -4.87 -5.28
C GLN A 72 -2.08 -4.72 -6.51
N GLN A 73 -0.77 -4.62 -6.32
CA GLN A 73 0.18 -4.46 -7.41
C GLN A 73 0.13 -5.62 -8.42
N ALA A 74 -0.10 -6.85 -7.94
CA ALA A 74 -0.21 -8.02 -8.81
C ALA A 74 -1.38 -7.93 -9.82
N PHE A 75 -2.44 -7.20 -9.47
CA PHE A 75 -3.60 -6.96 -10.31
C PHE A 75 -3.39 -5.75 -11.22
N ILE A 76 -2.81 -4.67 -10.67
CA ILE A 76 -2.45 -3.45 -11.42
C ILE A 76 -1.52 -3.80 -12.59
N GLU A 77 -0.50 -4.64 -12.37
CA GLU A 77 0.42 -5.14 -13.41
C GLU A 77 -0.29 -5.89 -14.55
N ARG A 78 -1.53 -6.27 -14.37
CA ARG A 78 -2.37 -6.95 -15.38
C ARG A 78 -3.49 -6.07 -15.93
N GLY A 79 -3.42 -4.77 -15.66
CA GLY A 79 -4.42 -3.81 -16.14
C GLY A 79 -5.74 -3.85 -15.37
N ILE A 80 -5.78 -4.51 -14.21
CA ILE A 80 -6.96 -4.53 -13.34
C ILE A 80 -6.84 -3.39 -12.32
N PRO A 81 -7.82 -2.46 -12.28
CA PRO A 81 -7.81 -1.41 -11.27
C PRO A 81 -7.75 -1.97 -9.85
N GLY A 82 -6.80 -1.48 -9.07
CA GLY A 82 -6.60 -1.96 -7.71
C GLY A 82 -6.29 -0.83 -6.75
N VAL A 83 -6.81 -0.91 -5.54
CA VAL A 83 -6.52 0.02 -4.45
C VAL A 83 -6.14 -0.73 -3.19
N GLN A 84 -5.38 -0.06 -2.32
CA GLN A 84 -5.10 -0.53 -0.98
C GLN A 84 -5.76 0.38 0.05
N LEU A 85 -6.54 -0.23 0.95
CA LEU A 85 -7.01 0.42 2.16
C LEU A 85 -5.92 0.27 3.23
N PHE A 86 -5.49 1.40 3.80
CA PHE A 86 -4.34 1.48 4.67
C PHE A 86 -4.63 2.38 5.87
N ALA A 87 -4.36 1.92 7.08
CA ALA A 87 -4.59 2.68 8.30
C ALA A 87 -3.34 3.40 8.83
N GLY A 88 -2.19 3.15 8.24
CA GLY A 88 -0.90 3.66 8.69
C GLY A 88 0.01 2.56 9.21
N ALA A 89 1.31 2.74 9.06
CA ALA A 89 2.32 1.89 9.68
C ALA A 89 2.54 2.31 11.14
N SER A 90 3.12 1.40 11.92
CA SER A 90 3.48 1.67 13.32
C SER A 90 4.96 1.35 13.57
N LEU A 91 5.49 1.80 14.70
CA LEU A 91 6.84 1.43 15.15
C LEU A 91 7.03 -0.07 15.35
N ASP A 92 5.92 -0.81 15.51
CA ASP A 92 5.92 -2.28 15.66
C ASP A 92 5.89 -3.04 14.32
N TYR A 93 5.75 -2.32 13.17
CA TYR A 93 5.63 -2.91 11.85
C TYR A 93 6.73 -3.94 11.58
N HIS A 94 6.34 -5.17 11.23
CA HIS A 94 7.20 -6.34 11.00
C HIS A 94 8.10 -6.71 12.19
N LYS A 95 7.67 -6.44 13.42
CA LYS A 95 8.39 -6.80 14.64
C LYS A 95 7.58 -7.77 15.51
N PRO A 96 8.26 -8.58 16.36
CA PRO A 96 7.57 -9.43 17.35
C PRO A 96 6.75 -8.65 18.39
N THR A 97 6.98 -7.34 18.49
CA THR A 97 6.23 -6.42 19.35
C THR A 97 4.90 -5.98 18.76
N ASP A 98 4.57 -6.36 17.53
CA ASP A 98 3.25 -6.13 16.92
C ASP A 98 2.27 -7.20 17.41
N THR A 99 1.71 -6.97 18.58
CA THR A 99 0.88 -7.90 19.34
C THR A 99 -0.61 -7.54 19.25
N PRO A 100 -1.52 -8.51 19.46
CA PRO A 100 -2.97 -8.30 19.32
C PRO A 100 -3.56 -7.22 20.23
N ASP A 101 -2.98 -7.00 21.43
CA ASP A 101 -3.41 -5.97 22.38
C ASP A 101 -3.26 -4.55 21.86
N LYS A 102 -2.44 -4.36 20.83
CA LYS A 102 -2.22 -3.05 20.20
C LYS A 102 -3.16 -2.75 19.03
N ILE A 103 -4.05 -3.68 18.70
CA ILE A 103 -4.99 -3.50 17.59
C ILE A 103 -6.08 -2.51 17.98
N ASP A 104 -6.29 -1.49 17.14
CA ASP A 104 -7.43 -0.59 17.20
C ASP A 104 -8.65 -1.24 16.55
N ALA A 105 -9.42 -1.98 17.36
CA ALA A 105 -10.62 -2.67 16.88
C ALA A 105 -11.67 -1.71 16.33
N ALA A 106 -11.84 -0.53 16.93
CA ALA A 106 -12.78 0.48 16.43
C ALA A 106 -12.35 1.05 15.08
N GLY A 107 -11.05 1.28 14.90
CA GLY A 107 -10.47 1.68 13.63
C GLY A 107 -10.61 0.61 12.55
N MET A 108 -10.42 -0.67 12.91
CA MET A 108 -10.66 -1.78 11.98
C MET A 108 -12.10 -1.85 11.50
N VAL A 109 -13.08 -1.61 12.38
CA VAL A 109 -14.50 -1.54 11.98
C VAL A 109 -14.73 -0.43 10.98
N LYS A 110 -14.12 0.75 11.17
CA LYS A 110 -14.20 1.85 10.17
C LYS A 110 -13.63 1.44 8.81
N VAL A 111 -12.45 0.80 8.79
CA VAL A 111 -11.85 0.32 7.54
C VAL A 111 -12.74 -0.73 6.88
N ALA A 112 -13.29 -1.68 7.65
CA ALA A 112 -14.21 -2.70 7.14
C ALA A 112 -15.49 -2.07 6.58
N THR A 113 -16.03 -1.02 7.21
CA THR A 113 -17.18 -0.27 6.72
C THR A 113 -16.86 0.38 5.37
N VAL A 114 -15.72 1.06 5.26
CA VAL A 114 -15.29 1.67 3.99
C VAL A 114 -15.14 0.61 2.89
N ALA A 115 -14.53 -0.54 3.20
CA ALA A 115 -14.38 -1.63 2.24
C ALA A 115 -15.73 -2.19 1.81
N LYS A 116 -16.64 -2.44 2.76
CA LYS A 116 -18.00 -2.96 2.49
C LYS A 116 -18.75 -2.04 1.54
N GLU A 117 -18.84 -0.74 1.86
CA GLU A 117 -19.57 0.23 1.02
C GLU A 117 -18.97 0.32 -0.39
N ALA A 118 -17.65 0.30 -0.51
CA ALA A 118 -16.99 0.28 -1.81
C ALA A 118 -17.30 -1.00 -2.60
N ILE A 119 -17.27 -2.17 -1.95
CA ILE A 119 -17.60 -3.46 -2.57
C ILE A 119 -19.07 -3.49 -3.03
N GLU A 120 -20.00 -3.03 -2.20
CA GLU A 120 -21.44 -2.97 -2.54
C GLU A 120 -21.69 -2.07 -3.76
N TYR A 121 -21.05 -0.90 -3.79
CA TYR A 121 -21.10 -0.02 -4.95
C TYR A 121 -20.59 -0.72 -6.22
N LEU A 122 -19.43 -1.37 -6.14
CA LEU A 122 -18.81 -2.06 -7.28
C LEU A 122 -19.63 -3.25 -7.76
N ALA A 123 -20.25 -4.00 -6.82
CA ALA A 123 -21.09 -5.16 -7.13
C ALA A 123 -22.40 -4.75 -7.80
N ALA A 124 -22.96 -3.61 -7.41
CA ALA A 124 -24.19 -3.07 -8.00
C ALA A 124 -23.96 -2.39 -9.36
N ARG A 125 -22.69 -2.09 -9.70
CA ARG A 125 -22.36 -1.38 -10.93
C ARG A 125 -22.38 -2.32 -12.14
N PRO A 126 -23.18 -2.05 -13.19
CA PRO A 126 -23.21 -2.88 -14.40
C PRO A 126 -21.92 -2.74 -15.21
N GLU A 127 -21.37 -1.53 -15.30
CA GLU A 127 -20.19 -1.24 -16.10
C GLU A 127 -18.88 -1.44 -15.32
N PRO A 128 -17.81 -1.92 -15.96
CA PRO A 128 -16.49 -1.97 -15.35
C PRO A 128 -15.98 -0.57 -15.02
N LEU A 129 -14.94 -0.49 -14.18
CA LEU A 129 -14.24 0.76 -13.95
C LEU A 129 -13.44 1.17 -15.20
N ASN A 130 -13.33 2.48 -15.44
CA ASN A 130 -12.47 3.03 -16.49
C ASN A 130 -11.01 3.01 -16.01
N ALA A 131 -10.31 1.92 -16.34
CA ALA A 131 -8.91 1.76 -16.00
C ALA A 131 -8.04 2.85 -16.65
N THR A 132 -7.26 3.54 -15.85
CA THR A 132 -6.29 4.57 -16.29
C THR A 132 -4.87 4.00 -16.42
N ILE A 133 -4.73 2.70 -16.14
CA ILE A 133 -3.48 1.94 -16.21
C ILE A 133 -3.46 1.09 -17.48
N SER A 134 -2.28 1.01 -18.11
CA SER A 134 -2.03 0.10 -19.20
C SER A 134 -1.26 -1.12 -18.69
N ALA A 135 -1.66 -2.32 -19.10
CA ALA A 135 -0.94 -3.55 -18.75
C ALA A 135 0.54 -3.53 -19.20
N ALA A 136 0.86 -2.74 -20.23
CA ALA A 136 2.24 -2.57 -20.71
C ALA A 136 3.08 -1.61 -19.85
N ALA A 137 2.45 -0.67 -19.16
CA ALA A 137 3.13 0.28 -18.27
C ALA A 137 3.38 -0.30 -16.86
N ALA A 138 2.73 -1.42 -16.55
CA ALA A 138 2.74 -2.05 -15.24
C ALA A 138 3.85 -3.09 -15.04
N ALA A 139 4.71 -3.33 -16.03
CA ALA A 139 5.80 -4.29 -15.91
C ALA A 139 7.12 -3.61 -15.51
N PRO A 140 7.48 -3.52 -14.22
CA PRO A 140 8.88 -3.46 -13.88
C PRO A 140 9.49 -4.81 -14.25
N ALA A 141 10.54 -4.80 -15.04
CA ALA A 141 11.36 -5.98 -15.28
C ALA A 141 11.81 -6.53 -13.91
N GLN A 142 11.19 -7.61 -13.46
CA GLN A 142 11.67 -8.29 -12.27
C GLN A 142 13.00 -8.97 -12.62
N PRO A 143 14.04 -8.78 -11.83
CA PRO A 143 15.16 -9.69 -11.89
C PRO A 143 14.66 -11.10 -11.58
N PRO A 144 15.24 -12.15 -12.19
CA PRO A 144 14.87 -13.54 -11.91
C PRO A 144 14.91 -13.81 -10.41
N PRO A 145 14.06 -14.70 -9.88
CA PRO A 145 14.03 -15.01 -8.46
C PRO A 145 15.38 -15.56 -8.03
N GLY A 146 16.21 -14.67 -7.57
CA GLY A 146 17.40 -15.04 -6.78
C GLY A 146 16.92 -15.51 -5.42
N THR A 147 17.65 -16.43 -4.80
CA THR A 147 17.50 -16.80 -3.39
C THR A 147 17.21 -15.55 -2.54
N PRO A 148 16.21 -15.56 -1.65
CA PRO A 148 15.93 -14.43 -0.79
C PRO A 148 17.22 -14.04 -0.07
N ARG A 149 17.80 -12.91 -0.43
CA ARG A 149 18.92 -12.35 0.36
C ARG A 149 18.30 -11.82 1.65
N GLU A 150 18.71 -12.38 2.76
CA GLU A 150 18.32 -11.87 4.07
C GLU A 150 18.75 -10.41 4.19
N ARG A 151 17.86 -9.60 4.75
CA ARG A 151 18.17 -8.20 5.04
C ARG A 151 19.29 -8.17 6.08
N ARG A 152 20.46 -7.63 5.71
CA ARG A 152 21.65 -7.58 6.56
C ARG A 152 21.72 -6.34 7.44
N ALA A 153 21.00 -5.29 7.06
CA ALA A 153 21.00 -4.03 7.77
C ALA A 153 19.60 -3.47 7.95
N SER A 154 19.40 -2.71 9.02
CA SER A 154 18.19 -1.91 9.24
C SER A 154 18.62 -0.51 9.67
N LEU A 155 18.10 0.51 8.98
CA LEU A 155 18.30 1.91 9.41
C LEU A 155 17.39 2.27 10.58
N GLY A 156 16.30 1.55 10.79
CA GLY A 156 15.33 1.85 11.84
C GLY A 156 14.41 3.01 11.50
N ILE A 157 14.06 3.15 10.23
CA ILE A 157 12.91 3.98 9.80
C ILE A 157 11.69 3.11 9.62
N VAL A 158 10.51 3.66 9.88
CA VAL A 158 9.22 3.15 9.42
C VAL A 158 8.88 3.96 8.17
N PRO A 159 8.82 3.32 6.99
CA PRO A 159 8.54 4.04 5.76
C PRO A 159 7.09 4.53 5.71
N ASP A 160 6.89 5.69 5.11
CA ASP A 160 5.57 6.15 4.70
C ASP A 160 5.18 5.49 3.37
N PHE A 161 4.36 4.45 3.44
CA PHE A 161 3.90 3.71 2.26
C PHE A 161 2.91 4.50 1.39
N ALA A 162 2.39 5.63 1.88
CA ALA A 162 1.55 6.54 1.14
C ALA A 162 2.34 7.60 0.36
N TYR A 163 3.66 7.67 0.56
CA TYR A 163 4.53 8.61 -0.15
C TYR A 163 4.78 8.13 -1.58
N THR A 164 4.49 9.01 -2.55
CA THR A 164 4.49 8.68 -3.98
C THR A 164 5.53 9.43 -4.80
N ALA A 165 6.23 10.39 -4.19
CA ALA A 165 7.32 11.07 -4.85
C ALA A 165 8.62 10.26 -4.75
N ARG A 166 9.69 10.74 -5.42
CA ARG A 166 11.00 10.10 -5.45
C ARG A 166 11.59 9.98 -4.05
N GLY A 167 12.15 8.82 -3.73
CA GLY A 167 12.79 8.53 -2.44
C GLY A 167 11.90 7.71 -1.49
N VAL A 168 12.37 7.55 -0.27
CA VAL A 168 11.61 6.91 0.81
C VAL A 168 11.45 7.89 1.95
N ARG A 169 10.22 8.33 2.20
CA ARG A 169 9.89 9.20 3.33
C ARG A 169 9.78 8.37 4.61
N ALA A 170 10.36 8.86 5.70
CA ALA A 170 10.17 8.27 7.02
C ALA A 170 8.84 8.75 7.60
N ASP A 171 7.92 7.82 7.90
CA ASP A 171 6.72 8.09 8.70
C ASP A 171 7.11 8.28 10.17
N SER A 172 8.02 7.42 10.65
CA SER A 172 8.57 7.53 12.00
C SER A 172 9.97 6.92 12.09
N ILE A 173 10.70 7.28 13.16
CA ILE A 173 12.06 6.80 13.43
C ILE A 173 12.03 5.92 14.68
N VAL A 174 12.65 4.75 14.60
CA VAL A 174 12.77 3.84 15.73
C VAL A 174 13.79 4.40 16.72
N PRO A 175 13.42 4.63 17.99
CA PRO A 175 14.35 5.11 19.00
C PRO A 175 15.59 4.21 19.13
N GLY A 176 16.78 4.81 19.29
CA GLY A 176 18.04 4.10 19.43
C GLY A 176 18.54 3.42 18.15
N SER A 177 17.90 3.65 17.02
CA SER A 177 18.32 3.11 15.73
C SER A 177 19.45 3.93 15.07
N PRO A 178 20.12 3.38 14.03
CA PRO A 178 21.08 4.15 13.23
C PRO A 178 20.47 5.44 12.66
N ALA A 179 19.21 5.42 12.22
CA ALA A 179 18.53 6.63 11.76
C ALA A 179 18.34 7.67 12.86
N ALA A 180 17.99 7.23 14.10
CA ALA A 180 17.90 8.13 15.25
C ALA A 180 19.28 8.73 15.61
N HIS A 181 20.34 7.94 15.57
CA HIS A 181 21.70 8.42 15.81
C HIS A 181 22.19 9.38 14.72
N ALA A 182 21.70 9.22 13.48
CA ALA A 182 21.94 10.16 12.38
C ALA A 182 21.04 11.40 12.43
N ALA A 183 20.26 11.58 13.50
CA ALA A 183 19.32 12.68 13.70
C ALA A 183 18.22 12.81 12.61
N LEU A 184 17.90 11.71 11.94
CA LEU A 184 16.74 11.66 11.01
C LEU A 184 15.43 11.84 11.79
N GLN A 185 14.48 12.51 11.18
CA GLN A 185 13.19 12.81 11.74
C GLN A 185 12.04 12.25 10.89
N ALA A 186 10.87 12.13 11.48
CA ALA A 186 9.65 11.86 10.72
C ALA A 186 9.42 12.96 9.67
N GLY A 187 9.10 12.56 8.45
CA GLY A 187 8.95 13.44 7.30
C GLY A 187 10.20 13.55 6.43
N ASP A 188 11.38 13.18 6.91
CA ASP A 188 12.60 13.18 6.08
C ASP A 188 12.48 12.19 4.93
N VAL A 189 13.06 12.56 3.78
CA VAL A 189 13.07 11.74 2.56
C VAL A 189 14.48 11.25 2.28
N LEU A 190 14.66 9.93 2.27
CA LEU A 190 15.91 9.30 1.90
C LEU A 190 16.00 9.20 0.38
N LEU A 191 16.97 9.89 -0.20
CA LEU A 191 17.26 9.85 -1.64
C LEU A 191 18.52 9.01 -1.96
N THR A 192 19.38 8.81 -0.95
CA THR A 192 20.59 7.99 -1.07
C THR A 192 20.84 7.27 0.26
N VAL A 193 21.31 6.03 0.19
CA VAL A 193 21.79 5.26 1.35
C VAL A 193 23.11 4.60 0.97
N ALA A 194 24.14 4.78 1.78
CA ALA A 194 25.49 4.27 1.52
C ALA A 194 26.00 4.63 0.10
N GLY A 195 25.70 5.84 -0.38
CA GLY A 195 26.07 6.32 -1.71
C GLY A 195 25.27 5.74 -2.87
N GLN A 196 24.30 4.85 -2.61
CA GLN A 196 23.42 4.28 -3.62
C GLN A 196 22.12 5.09 -3.70
N PRO A 197 21.58 5.38 -4.91
CA PRO A 197 20.32 6.08 -5.06
C PRO A 197 19.16 5.22 -4.54
N VAL A 198 18.23 5.88 -3.87
CA VAL A 198 16.98 5.29 -3.36
C VAL A 198 15.83 6.05 -3.98
N ASP A 199 15.35 5.57 -5.10
CA ASP A 199 14.26 6.22 -5.82
C ASP A 199 12.88 5.76 -5.33
N ASP A 200 12.80 4.56 -4.74
CA ASP A 200 11.57 3.94 -4.23
C ASP A 200 11.86 2.92 -3.11
N MET A 201 10.80 2.31 -2.57
CA MET A 201 10.88 1.28 -1.54
C MET A 201 11.64 0.02 -1.98
N GLN A 202 11.60 -0.32 -3.27
CA GLN A 202 12.31 -1.48 -3.79
C GLN A 202 13.83 -1.22 -3.81
N ALA A 203 14.25 -0.05 -4.28
CA ALA A 203 15.65 0.41 -4.25
C ALA A 203 16.16 0.47 -2.80
N TYR A 204 15.37 1.04 -1.89
CA TYR A 204 15.69 1.05 -0.45
C TYR A 204 15.88 -0.35 0.12
N SER A 205 14.96 -1.27 -0.16
CA SER A 205 15.07 -2.66 0.30
C SER A 205 16.32 -3.36 -0.26
N ASN A 206 16.70 -3.06 -1.50
CA ASN A 206 17.87 -3.67 -2.15
C ASN A 206 19.18 -3.19 -1.55
N VAL A 207 19.29 -1.92 -1.17
CA VAL A 207 20.49 -1.36 -0.53
C VAL A 207 20.73 -1.97 0.86
N LEU A 208 19.67 -2.46 1.54
CA LEU A 208 19.78 -3.06 2.88
C LEU A 208 20.03 -4.58 2.88
N LYS A 209 20.15 -5.20 1.72
CA LYS A 209 20.47 -6.64 1.53
C LYS A 209 21.97 -6.85 1.37
#